data_13b0d3616025c05a7300b477bc7aa538
#
_entry.id   13b0d3616025c05a7300b477bc7aa538
#
_cell.length_a   1.000
_cell.length_b   1.000
_cell.length_c   1.000
_cell.angle_alpha   90.00
_cell.angle_beta   90.00
_cell.angle_gamma   90.00
#
_symmetry.space_group_name_H-M   'P 1'
#
loop_
_entity.id
_entity.type
_entity.pdbx_description
1 polymer ?
#
loop_
_entity_poly.entity_id
_entity_poly.type
_entity_poly.pdbx_seq_one_letter_code
_entity_poly.pdbx_strand_id
1 'polypeptide(L)'
;VIVDLAEMPHLLVAGTTGSGKSVGINAMLLSILYQLTPEECRLILIDPKMLELSIYQGIPHLLTEVVTDPKKAISALKWIVKEMENRYQMMAHLGVREIDDYNIKVKKILDEGKVIFKETQVGYDSETGKPVMEKKPLDLNIFSKIIVVVDELADLMITSGREIESAIQRLSQMARASGIHLIVATQRPSVDVITGTIKSNFPTRI
;
A
#
# COMPACT_ATOMS: atom_id res chain seq x y z
N VAL A 1 -6.78 23.43 4.20
CA VAL A 1 -5.65 22.81 4.94
C VAL A 1 -4.87 21.99 3.93
N ILE A 2 -3.58 22.21 3.86
CA ILE A 2 -2.66 21.39 3.05
C ILE A 2 -1.90 20.51 4.03
N VAL A 3 -1.84 19.22 3.76
CA VAL A 3 -1.18 18.21 4.61
C VAL A 3 -0.42 17.24 3.73
N ASP A 4 0.68 16.71 4.24
CA ASP A 4 1.44 15.65 3.58
C ASP A 4 0.94 14.28 4.05
N LEU A 5 0.48 13.45 3.11
CA LEU A 5 0.03 12.09 3.40
C LEU A 5 1.18 11.20 3.89
N ALA A 6 2.42 11.49 3.52
CA ALA A 6 3.58 10.73 4.00
C ALA A 6 3.84 11.00 5.51
N GLU A 7 3.53 12.21 6.00
CA GLU A 7 3.59 12.53 7.43
C GLU A 7 2.40 11.94 8.21
N MET A 8 1.25 11.81 7.53
CA MET A 8 0.03 11.20 8.07
C MET A 8 -0.27 9.89 7.32
N PRO A 9 0.52 8.84 7.53
CA PRO A 9 0.63 7.71 6.59
C PRO A 9 -0.68 6.99 6.31
N HIS A 10 -1.64 7.08 7.22
CA HIS A 10 -2.93 6.41 7.12
C HIS A 10 -4.02 7.32 7.64
N LEU A 11 -5.02 7.55 6.79
CA LEU A 11 -6.13 8.43 7.04
C LEU A 11 -7.45 7.64 7.12
N LEU A 12 -8.19 7.86 8.18
CA LEU A 12 -9.56 7.37 8.33
C LEU A 12 -10.54 8.53 8.13
N VAL A 13 -11.45 8.37 7.17
CA VAL A 13 -12.49 9.36 6.86
C VAL A 13 -13.85 8.77 7.21
N ALA A 14 -14.59 9.40 8.12
CA ALA A 14 -15.92 8.96 8.49
C ALA A 14 -16.94 10.08 8.26
N GLY A 15 -18.04 9.75 7.60
CA GLY A 15 -19.08 10.74 7.37
C GLY A 15 -20.34 10.10 6.78
N THR A 16 -21.49 10.57 7.25
CA THR A 16 -22.79 10.15 6.72
C THR A 16 -23.02 10.69 5.30
N THR A 17 -24.03 10.18 4.63
CA THR A 17 -24.44 10.71 3.32
C THR A 17 -24.68 12.22 3.41
N GLY A 18 -24.12 12.99 2.49
CA GLY A 18 -24.20 14.46 2.49
C GLY A 18 -23.18 15.19 3.37
N SER A 19 -22.33 14.48 4.11
CA SER A 19 -21.27 15.10 4.95
C SER A 19 -20.07 15.67 4.16
N GLY A 20 -20.00 15.38 2.85
CA GLY A 20 -18.86 15.77 2.02
C GLY A 20 -17.75 14.72 1.94
N LYS A 21 -17.94 13.50 2.49
CA LYS A 21 -16.95 12.40 2.44
C LYS A 21 -16.42 12.17 1.03
N SER A 22 -17.29 11.93 0.07
CA SER A 22 -16.93 11.67 -1.33
C SER A 22 -16.22 12.86 -1.99
N VAL A 23 -16.70 14.07 -1.72
CA VAL A 23 -16.04 15.31 -2.20
C VAL A 23 -14.63 15.42 -1.63
N GLY A 24 -14.46 15.13 -0.33
CA GLY A 24 -13.17 15.15 0.34
C GLY A 24 -12.18 14.12 -0.24
N ILE A 25 -12.64 12.87 -0.47
CA ILE A 25 -11.82 11.81 -1.10
C ILE A 25 -11.42 12.22 -2.51
N ASN A 26 -12.38 12.70 -3.32
CA ASN A 26 -12.09 13.17 -4.68
C ASN A 26 -11.11 14.33 -4.70
N ALA A 27 -11.24 15.31 -3.78
CA ALA A 27 -10.29 16.42 -3.66
C ALA A 27 -8.88 15.93 -3.32
N MET A 28 -8.73 14.94 -2.44
CA MET A 28 -7.43 14.32 -2.11
C MET A 28 -6.85 13.60 -3.32
N LEU A 29 -7.64 12.76 -4.00
CA LEU A 29 -7.19 12.04 -5.21
C LEU A 29 -6.76 13.00 -6.31
N LEU A 30 -7.55 14.02 -6.61
CA LEU A 30 -7.19 15.02 -7.61
C LEU A 30 -5.91 15.77 -7.22
N SER A 31 -5.74 16.14 -5.95
CA SER A 31 -4.51 16.78 -5.48
C SER A 31 -3.27 15.91 -5.74
N ILE A 32 -3.37 14.59 -5.54
CA ILE A 32 -2.30 13.64 -5.81
C ILE A 32 -2.04 13.55 -7.32
N LEU A 33 -3.09 13.38 -8.11
CA LEU A 33 -3.00 13.22 -9.57
C LEU A 33 -2.46 14.46 -10.30
N TYR A 34 -2.68 15.67 -9.75
CA TYR A 34 -2.10 16.90 -10.30
C TYR A 34 -0.63 17.10 -9.96
N GLN A 35 -0.11 16.44 -8.92
CA GLN A 35 1.25 16.65 -8.42
C GLN A 35 2.22 15.52 -8.76
N LEU A 36 1.73 14.30 -8.90
CA LEU A 36 2.57 13.10 -9.03
C LEU A 36 2.28 12.36 -10.33
N THR A 37 3.33 11.93 -11.00
CA THR A 37 3.25 11.08 -12.19
C THR A 37 2.97 9.62 -11.81
N PRO A 38 2.55 8.76 -12.76
CA PRO A 38 2.36 7.33 -12.51
C PRO A 38 3.62 6.58 -12.06
N GLU A 39 4.80 7.11 -12.39
CA GLU A 39 6.09 6.56 -11.96
C GLU A 39 6.38 6.89 -10.49
N GLU A 40 5.87 8.01 -10.00
CA GLU A 40 6.07 8.47 -8.63
C GLU A 40 5.01 7.92 -7.67
N CYS A 41 3.76 7.78 -8.15
CA CYS A 41 2.63 7.34 -7.33
C CYS A 41 1.70 6.42 -8.10
N ARG A 42 1.37 5.29 -7.50
CA ARG A 42 0.41 4.33 -7.99
C ARG A 42 -0.81 4.25 -7.07
N LEU A 43 -1.95 3.90 -7.64
CA LEU A 43 -3.22 3.85 -6.93
C LEU A 43 -3.83 2.45 -6.99
N ILE A 44 -4.43 2.04 -5.87
CA ILE A 44 -5.40 0.94 -5.80
C ILE A 44 -6.68 1.52 -5.20
N LEU A 45 -7.73 1.51 -6.00
CA LEU A 45 -9.04 2.05 -5.62
C LEU A 45 -10.02 0.90 -5.39
N ILE A 46 -10.68 0.89 -4.23
CA ILE A 46 -11.65 -0.12 -3.82
C ILE A 46 -12.98 0.58 -3.56
N ASP A 47 -13.96 0.32 -4.42
CA ASP A 47 -15.30 0.91 -4.39
C ASP A 47 -16.36 -0.20 -4.56
N PRO A 48 -16.78 -0.86 -3.47
CA PRO A 48 -17.76 -1.94 -3.53
C PRO A 48 -19.11 -1.53 -4.08
N LYS A 49 -19.44 -0.24 -4.05
CA LYS A 49 -20.72 0.31 -4.50
C LYS A 49 -20.71 0.80 -5.94
N MET A 50 -19.56 0.94 -6.57
CA MET A 50 -19.36 1.48 -7.92
C MET A 50 -19.90 2.91 -8.12
N LEU A 51 -19.89 3.74 -7.07
CA LEU A 51 -20.54 5.05 -7.11
C LEU A 51 -19.56 6.22 -7.17
N GLU A 52 -18.42 6.10 -6.49
CA GLU A 52 -17.56 7.25 -6.19
C GLU A 52 -16.24 7.24 -6.97
N LEU A 53 -15.61 6.04 -7.12
CA LEU A 53 -14.26 5.92 -7.66
C LEU A 53 -14.23 5.39 -9.10
N SER A 54 -15.36 4.98 -9.65
CA SER A 54 -15.46 4.45 -11.03
C SER A 54 -15.01 5.46 -12.10
N ILE A 55 -15.12 6.76 -11.82
CA ILE A 55 -14.67 7.83 -12.71
C ILE A 55 -13.15 7.83 -12.99
N TYR A 56 -12.38 7.18 -12.12
CA TYR A 56 -10.92 7.02 -12.27
C TYR A 56 -10.51 5.79 -13.07
N GLN A 57 -11.47 5.00 -13.55
CA GLN A 57 -11.18 3.81 -14.36
C GLN A 57 -10.35 4.19 -15.60
N GLY A 58 -9.24 3.47 -15.79
CA GLY A 58 -8.36 3.65 -16.95
C GLY A 58 -7.28 4.71 -16.82
N ILE A 59 -7.17 5.45 -15.71
CA ILE A 59 -6.05 6.38 -15.52
C ILE A 59 -4.72 5.61 -15.36
N PRO A 60 -3.59 6.15 -15.84
CA PRO A 60 -2.30 5.44 -15.85
C PRO A 60 -1.73 5.16 -14.44
N HIS A 61 -2.20 5.85 -13.41
CA HIS A 61 -1.78 5.65 -12.02
C HIS A 61 -2.31 4.34 -11.42
N LEU A 62 -3.38 3.75 -11.96
CA LEU A 62 -3.96 2.53 -11.42
C LEU A 62 -3.02 1.33 -11.58
N LEU A 63 -2.82 0.56 -10.51
CA LEU A 63 -2.15 -0.74 -10.53
C LEU A 63 -3.07 -1.86 -11.02
N THR A 64 -4.35 -1.70 -10.82
CA THR A 64 -5.41 -2.59 -11.28
C THR A 64 -6.66 -1.78 -11.60
N GLU A 65 -7.61 -2.36 -12.30
CA GLU A 65 -8.95 -1.77 -12.42
C GLU A 65 -9.52 -1.44 -11.04
N VAL A 66 -10.44 -0.47 -10.98
CA VAL A 66 -11.15 -0.15 -9.74
C VAL A 66 -11.82 -1.41 -9.21
N VAL A 67 -11.49 -1.79 -7.99
CA VAL A 67 -11.92 -3.05 -7.38
C VAL A 67 -13.34 -2.87 -6.81
N THR A 68 -14.31 -3.54 -7.39
CA THR A 68 -15.71 -3.44 -7.01
C THR A 68 -16.25 -4.68 -6.29
N ASP A 69 -15.61 -5.84 -6.48
CA ASP A 69 -15.96 -7.08 -5.80
C ASP A 69 -15.25 -7.16 -4.43
N PRO A 70 -15.99 -7.36 -3.32
CA PRO A 70 -15.39 -7.50 -2.00
C PRO A 70 -14.36 -8.65 -1.89
N LYS A 71 -14.53 -9.76 -2.61
CA LYS A 71 -13.55 -10.86 -2.62
C LYS A 71 -12.25 -10.44 -3.32
N LYS A 72 -12.36 -9.68 -4.40
CA LYS A 72 -11.19 -9.10 -5.08
C LYS A 72 -10.51 -8.05 -4.22
N ALA A 73 -11.26 -7.29 -3.41
CA ALA A 73 -10.71 -6.33 -2.45
C ALA A 73 -9.80 -7.00 -1.41
N ILE A 74 -10.21 -8.18 -0.89
CA ILE A 74 -9.36 -8.98 0.02
C ILE A 74 -8.06 -9.38 -0.68
N SER A 75 -8.17 -9.87 -1.92
CA SER A 75 -7.00 -10.27 -2.71
C SER A 75 -6.05 -9.09 -2.97
N ALA A 76 -6.60 -7.93 -3.29
CA ALA A 76 -5.83 -6.70 -3.47
C ALA A 76 -5.10 -6.30 -2.18
N LEU A 77 -5.77 -6.30 -1.03
CA LEU A 77 -5.14 -5.98 0.26
C LEU A 77 -4.06 -6.99 0.64
N LYS A 78 -4.27 -8.29 0.41
CA LYS A 78 -3.25 -9.32 0.62
C LYS A 78 -2.04 -9.13 -0.30
N TRP A 79 -2.27 -8.73 -1.55
CA TRP A 79 -1.20 -8.41 -2.48
C TRP A 79 -0.37 -7.20 -2.00
N ILE A 80 -1.03 -6.16 -1.49
CA ILE A 80 -0.35 -4.97 -0.94
C ILE A 80 0.50 -5.35 0.28
N VAL A 81 0.01 -6.22 1.15
CA VAL A 81 0.81 -6.74 2.29
C VAL A 81 2.05 -7.45 1.78
N LYS A 82 1.92 -8.31 0.77
CA LYS A 82 3.06 -9.00 0.16
C LYS A 82 4.05 -8.05 -0.51
N GLU A 83 3.55 -7.03 -1.21
CA GLU A 83 4.38 -5.99 -1.83
C GLU A 83 5.14 -5.19 -0.77
N MET A 84 4.48 -4.83 0.32
CA MET A 84 5.13 -4.19 1.47
C MET A 84 6.29 -5.05 2.01
N GLU A 85 6.07 -6.35 2.20
CA GLU A 85 7.08 -7.29 2.68
C GLU A 85 8.25 -7.43 1.70
N ASN A 86 7.95 -7.48 0.40
CA ASN A 86 8.96 -7.49 -0.66
C ASN A 86 9.82 -6.21 -0.61
N ARG A 87 9.22 -5.04 -0.46
CA ARG A 87 9.94 -3.77 -0.32
C ARG A 87 10.85 -3.76 0.90
N TYR A 88 10.39 -4.27 2.04
CA TYR A 88 11.23 -4.41 3.23
C TYR A 88 12.43 -5.32 3.00
N GLN A 89 12.25 -6.45 2.30
CA GLN A 89 13.37 -7.32 1.94
C GLN A 89 14.38 -6.61 1.05
N MET A 90 13.92 -5.87 0.06
CA MET A 90 14.79 -5.10 -0.83
C MET A 90 15.53 -3.98 -0.11
N MET A 91 14.85 -3.24 0.79
CA MET A 91 15.47 -2.23 1.63
C MET A 91 16.53 -2.84 2.56
N ALA A 92 16.24 -4.00 3.16
CA ALA A 92 17.18 -4.71 4.02
C ALA A 92 18.44 -5.15 3.26
N HIS A 93 18.32 -5.64 2.03
CA HIS A 93 19.48 -6.00 1.19
C HIS A 93 20.38 -4.80 0.90
N LEU A 94 19.83 -3.60 0.80
CA LEU A 94 20.59 -2.38 0.61
C LEU A 94 20.97 -1.68 1.94
N GLY A 95 20.54 -2.19 3.10
CA GLY A 95 20.85 -1.61 4.40
C GLY A 95 20.23 -0.22 4.64
N VAL A 96 19.02 0.00 4.08
CA VAL A 96 18.24 1.23 4.26
C VAL A 96 16.93 0.93 5.00
N ARG A 97 16.29 1.96 5.57
CA ARG A 97 15.10 1.81 6.41
C ARG A 97 13.83 2.42 5.81
N GLU A 98 13.97 3.29 4.82
CA GLU A 98 12.88 4.00 4.18
C GLU A 98 12.97 3.91 2.66
N ILE A 99 11.83 3.98 2.00
CA ILE A 99 11.71 3.80 0.55
C ILE A 99 12.44 4.92 -0.22
N ASP A 100 12.45 6.13 0.29
CA ASP A 100 13.09 7.26 -0.39
C ASP A 100 14.62 7.07 -0.40
N ASP A 101 15.22 6.62 0.71
CA ASP A 101 16.64 6.25 0.79
C ASP A 101 16.98 5.06 -0.14
N TYR A 102 16.05 4.09 -0.20
CA TYR A 102 16.19 2.96 -1.12
C TYR A 102 16.25 3.45 -2.57
N ASN A 103 15.30 4.29 -2.99
CA ASN A 103 15.24 4.81 -4.35
C ASN A 103 16.47 5.63 -4.72
N ILE A 104 16.97 6.48 -3.82
CA ILE A 104 18.20 7.24 -4.01
C ILE A 104 19.39 6.29 -4.23
N LYS A 105 19.50 5.25 -3.41
CA LYS A 105 20.61 4.29 -3.48
C LYS A 105 20.53 3.44 -4.75
N VAL A 106 19.33 2.97 -5.12
CA VAL A 106 19.10 2.22 -6.37
C VAL A 106 19.47 3.06 -7.57
N LYS A 107 19.00 4.31 -7.64
CA LYS A 107 19.33 5.22 -8.75
C LYS A 107 20.84 5.37 -8.90
N LYS A 108 21.57 5.58 -7.81
CA LYS A 108 23.04 5.69 -7.84
C LYS A 108 23.69 4.40 -8.34
N ILE A 109 23.24 3.22 -7.90
CA ILE A 109 23.76 1.92 -8.33
C ILE A 109 23.55 1.72 -9.83
N LEU A 110 22.36 2.05 -10.34
CA LEU A 110 22.03 1.93 -11.77
C LEU A 110 22.84 2.92 -12.62
N ASP A 111 22.99 4.16 -12.19
CA ASP A 111 23.78 5.19 -12.88
C ASP A 111 25.27 4.80 -12.94
N GLU A 112 25.79 4.11 -11.93
CA GLU A 112 27.16 3.60 -11.89
C GLU A 112 27.34 2.25 -12.64
N GLY A 113 26.26 1.65 -13.16
CA GLY A 113 26.27 0.36 -13.84
C GLY A 113 26.69 -0.81 -12.94
N LYS A 114 26.50 -0.68 -11.62
CA LYS A 114 26.88 -1.72 -10.65
C LYS A 114 25.80 -2.80 -10.55
N VAL A 115 26.23 -4.04 -10.33
CA VAL A 115 25.34 -5.16 -10.04
C VAL A 115 25.52 -5.57 -8.58
N ILE A 116 24.42 -5.61 -7.85
CA ILE A 116 24.38 -6.11 -6.47
C ILE A 116 23.94 -7.58 -6.50
N PHE A 117 24.59 -8.41 -5.72
CA PHE A 117 24.26 -9.84 -5.62
C PHE A 117 23.66 -10.14 -4.24
N LYS A 118 22.65 -11.00 -4.21
CA LYS A 118 22.15 -11.62 -3.00
C LYS A 118 22.63 -13.07 -2.93
N GLU A 119 22.97 -13.52 -1.73
CA GLU A 119 23.22 -14.93 -1.48
C GLU A 119 21.88 -15.63 -1.16
N THR A 120 21.56 -16.64 -1.93
CA THR A 120 20.34 -17.42 -1.74
C THR A 120 20.73 -18.87 -1.51
N GLN A 121 20.20 -19.47 -0.45
CA GLN A 121 20.39 -20.89 -0.21
C GLN A 121 19.61 -21.68 -1.26
N VAL A 122 20.30 -22.52 -2.02
CA VAL A 122 19.72 -23.35 -3.10
C VAL A 122 19.58 -24.81 -2.72
N GLY A 123 20.15 -25.23 -1.59
CA GLY A 123 20.08 -26.60 -1.11
C GLY A 123 21.04 -26.87 0.03
N TYR A 124 21.29 -28.15 0.26
CA TYR A 124 22.31 -28.64 1.18
C TYR A 124 23.27 -29.56 0.40
N ASP A 125 24.54 -29.45 0.70
CA ASP A 125 25.55 -30.36 0.21
C ASP A 125 25.29 -31.77 0.77
N SER A 126 25.22 -32.76 -0.10
CA SER A 126 24.84 -34.13 0.27
C SER A 126 25.88 -34.85 1.13
N GLU A 127 27.15 -34.42 1.10
CA GLU A 127 28.24 -35.08 1.84
C GLU A 127 28.47 -34.34 3.18
N THR A 128 28.41 -33.04 3.20
CA THR A 128 28.76 -32.23 4.37
C THR A 128 27.55 -31.72 5.16
N GLY A 129 26.33 -31.79 4.59
CA GLY A 129 25.10 -31.27 5.17
C GLY A 129 25.08 -29.74 5.29
N LYS A 130 26.06 -29.03 4.72
CA LYS A 130 26.14 -27.58 4.78
C LYS A 130 25.23 -26.92 3.74
N PRO A 131 24.66 -25.74 4.04
CA PRO A 131 23.86 -25.02 3.06
C PRO A 131 24.73 -24.59 1.87
N VAL A 132 24.24 -24.88 0.66
CA VAL A 132 24.85 -24.41 -0.59
C VAL A 132 24.24 -23.05 -0.91
N MET A 133 25.10 -22.03 -0.97
CA MET A 133 24.71 -20.64 -1.26
C MET A 133 25.04 -20.30 -2.71
N GLU A 134 24.08 -19.74 -3.42
CA GLU A 134 24.25 -19.23 -4.78
C GLU A 134 24.13 -17.71 -4.79
N LYS A 135 25.05 -17.05 -5.51
CA LYS A 135 24.97 -15.58 -5.72
C LYS A 135 24.11 -15.28 -6.93
N LYS A 136 22.95 -14.66 -6.69
CA LYS A 136 22.05 -14.19 -7.76
C LYS A 136 22.05 -12.67 -7.83
N PRO A 137 22.07 -12.07 -9.02
CA PRO A 137 21.91 -10.63 -9.14
C PRO A 137 20.58 -10.20 -8.53
N LEU A 138 20.60 -9.10 -7.79
CA LEU A 138 19.40 -8.49 -7.25
C LEU A 138 18.77 -7.63 -8.34
N ASP A 139 17.50 -7.88 -8.65
CA ASP A 139 16.73 -7.05 -9.58
C ASP A 139 16.35 -5.75 -8.88
N LEU A 140 17.06 -4.67 -9.22
CA LEU A 140 16.90 -3.37 -8.59
C LEU A 140 16.00 -2.48 -9.44
N ASN A 141 14.86 -2.12 -8.86
CA ASN A 141 13.89 -1.21 -9.47
C ASN A 141 13.57 -0.07 -8.49
N ILE A 142 13.34 1.12 -9.02
CA ILE A 142 12.81 2.24 -8.24
C ILE A 142 11.35 1.95 -7.90
N PHE A 143 10.98 2.10 -6.65
CA PHE A 143 9.62 1.90 -6.19
C PHE A 143 8.83 3.20 -6.19
N SER A 144 7.68 3.21 -6.86
CA SER A 144 6.68 4.27 -6.71
C SER A 144 6.01 4.19 -5.33
N LYS A 145 5.54 5.30 -4.80
CA LYS A 145 4.60 5.28 -3.65
C LYS A 145 3.29 4.60 -4.08
N ILE A 146 2.61 3.95 -3.16
CA ILE A 146 1.30 3.32 -3.42
C ILE A 146 0.29 3.91 -2.47
N ILE A 147 -0.82 4.41 -2.99
CA ILE A 147 -1.95 4.87 -2.19
C ILE A 147 -3.12 3.93 -2.43
N VAL A 148 -3.64 3.40 -1.34
CA VAL A 148 -4.80 2.51 -1.33
C VAL A 148 -5.97 3.30 -0.79
N VAL A 149 -7.05 3.40 -1.58
CA VAL A 149 -8.28 4.08 -1.17
C VAL A 149 -9.41 3.07 -1.06
N VAL A 150 -10.03 3.03 0.10
CA VAL A 150 -11.24 2.23 0.35
C VAL A 150 -12.39 3.19 0.61
N ASP A 151 -13.36 3.24 -0.29
CA ASP A 151 -14.49 4.17 -0.18
C ASP A 151 -15.49 3.79 0.91
N GLU A 152 -15.77 2.49 1.08
CA GLU A 152 -16.69 2.03 2.11
C GLU A 152 -16.17 0.76 2.80
N LEU A 153 -15.54 0.96 3.96
CA LEU A 153 -14.99 -0.13 4.76
C LEU A 153 -16.08 -1.08 5.27
N ALA A 154 -17.26 -0.54 5.63
CA ALA A 154 -18.35 -1.34 6.21
C ALA A 154 -18.76 -2.51 5.29
N ASP A 155 -18.80 -2.29 3.97
CA ASP A 155 -19.22 -3.33 3.03
C ASP A 155 -18.18 -4.46 2.93
N LEU A 156 -16.90 -4.14 3.08
CA LEU A 156 -15.84 -5.14 3.15
C LEU A 156 -15.87 -5.92 4.47
N MET A 157 -16.14 -5.24 5.58
CA MET A 157 -16.22 -5.85 6.92
C MET A 157 -17.34 -6.86 7.02
N ILE A 158 -18.48 -6.61 6.38
CA ILE A 158 -19.63 -7.55 6.31
C ILE A 158 -19.23 -8.85 5.61
N THR A 159 -18.42 -8.75 4.54
CA THR A 159 -18.08 -9.92 3.70
C THR A 159 -16.99 -10.78 4.32
N SER A 160 -15.94 -10.18 4.88
CA SER A 160 -14.76 -10.88 5.41
C SER A 160 -14.02 -10.03 6.44
N GLY A 161 -14.72 -9.58 7.47
CA GLY A 161 -14.22 -8.61 8.45
C GLY A 161 -12.86 -9.00 9.05
N ARG A 162 -12.64 -10.25 9.44
CA ARG A 162 -11.37 -10.70 10.04
C ARG A 162 -10.19 -10.58 9.10
N GLU A 163 -10.35 -10.92 7.82
CA GLU A 163 -9.26 -10.87 6.84
C GLU A 163 -8.93 -9.42 6.47
N ILE A 164 -9.96 -8.60 6.30
CA ILE A 164 -9.84 -7.16 6.04
C ILE A 164 -9.16 -6.46 7.21
N GLU A 165 -9.64 -6.69 8.44
CA GLU A 165 -9.07 -6.09 9.65
C GLU A 165 -7.60 -6.48 9.82
N SER A 166 -7.26 -7.75 9.65
CA SER A 166 -5.88 -8.23 9.73
C SER A 166 -4.97 -7.59 8.68
N ALA A 167 -5.42 -7.48 7.43
CA ALA A 167 -4.64 -6.84 6.37
C ALA A 167 -4.44 -5.35 6.63
N ILE A 168 -5.51 -4.64 7.00
CA ILE A 168 -5.45 -3.20 7.32
C ILE A 168 -4.55 -2.97 8.55
N GLN A 169 -4.66 -3.78 9.59
CA GLN A 169 -3.80 -3.69 10.76
C GLN A 169 -2.33 -3.84 10.39
N ARG A 170 -1.97 -4.87 9.61
CA ARG A 170 -0.59 -5.10 9.21
C ARG A 170 -0.03 -3.96 8.36
N LEU A 171 -0.82 -3.47 7.42
CA LEU A 171 -0.44 -2.32 6.59
C LEU A 171 -0.27 -1.06 7.44
N SER A 172 -1.23 -0.72 8.28
CA SER A 172 -1.17 0.51 9.08
C SER A 172 -0.03 0.54 10.10
N GLN A 173 0.47 -0.64 10.52
CA GLN A 173 1.63 -0.73 11.41
C GLN A 173 2.97 -0.61 10.70
N MET A 174 3.07 -1.04 9.44
CA MET A 174 4.36 -1.23 8.78
C MET A 174 4.50 -0.51 7.43
N ALA A 175 3.41 -0.08 6.79
CA ALA A 175 3.47 0.33 5.40
C ALA A 175 4.15 1.69 5.16
N ARG A 176 4.20 2.58 6.16
CA ARG A 176 4.76 3.93 6.05
C ARG A 176 6.16 3.94 5.44
N ALA A 177 7.09 3.21 6.04
CA ALA A 177 8.48 3.18 5.60
C ALA A 177 8.66 2.55 4.21
N SER A 178 7.72 1.70 3.77
CA SER A 178 7.71 1.11 2.43
C SER A 178 7.03 1.98 1.36
N GLY A 179 6.60 3.21 1.71
CA GLY A 179 5.93 4.14 0.80
C GLY A 179 4.51 3.70 0.41
N ILE A 180 3.81 3.00 1.31
CA ILE A 180 2.42 2.57 1.10
C ILE A 180 1.52 3.29 2.10
N HIS A 181 0.48 3.94 1.61
CA HIS A 181 -0.42 4.78 2.39
C HIS A 181 -1.87 4.34 2.20
N LEU A 182 -2.68 4.44 3.26
CA LEU A 182 -4.08 4.04 3.26
C LEU A 182 -4.97 5.26 3.48
N ILE A 183 -5.99 5.40 2.65
CA ILE A 183 -7.14 6.28 2.87
C ILE A 183 -8.35 5.35 3.00
N VAL A 184 -8.86 5.19 4.20
CA VAL A 184 -9.98 4.30 4.47
C VAL A 184 -11.19 5.13 4.87
N ALA A 185 -12.29 4.94 4.16
CA ALA A 185 -13.49 5.71 4.41
C ALA A 185 -14.68 4.81 4.78
N THR A 186 -15.64 5.37 5.50
CA THR A 186 -16.89 4.69 5.82
C THR A 186 -18.02 5.69 6.10
N GLN A 187 -19.22 5.32 5.68
CA GLN A 187 -20.46 6.00 6.06
C GLN A 187 -21.04 5.47 7.39
N ARG A 188 -20.49 4.35 7.91
CA ARG A 188 -20.94 3.68 9.13
C ARG A 188 -19.83 3.66 10.17
N PRO A 189 -19.66 4.72 10.97
CA PRO A 189 -18.61 4.76 11.99
C PRO A 189 -19.00 3.99 13.26
N SER A 190 -19.59 2.82 13.12
CA SER A 190 -19.96 1.92 14.22
C SER A 190 -18.77 1.10 14.70
N VAL A 191 -18.83 0.55 15.91
CA VAL A 191 -17.71 -0.17 16.55
C VAL A 191 -17.38 -1.51 15.90
N ASP A 192 -18.30 -2.08 15.15
CA ASP A 192 -18.13 -3.31 14.36
C ASP A 192 -17.41 -3.04 13.02
N VAL A 193 -17.45 -1.81 12.54
CA VAL A 193 -16.73 -1.37 11.33
C VAL A 193 -15.40 -0.72 11.70
N ILE A 194 -15.42 0.28 12.59
CA ILE A 194 -14.24 0.96 13.09
C ILE A 194 -13.89 0.36 14.46
N THR A 195 -13.28 -0.82 14.43
CA THR A 195 -12.89 -1.58 15.62
C THR A 195 -11.80 -0.85 16.41
N GLY A 196 -11.57 -1.31 17.65
CA GLY A 196 -10.45 -0.82 18.46
C GLY A 196 -9.10 -0.97 17.76
N THR A 197 -8.90 -2.06 17.03
CA THR A 197 -7.70 -2.34 16.23
C THR A 197 -7.51 -1.30 15.12
N ILE A 198 -8.57 -0.98 14.40
CA ILE A 198 -8.51 0.06 13.34
C ILE A 198 -8.23 1.42 13.97
N LYS A 199 -8.95 1.79 15.04
CA LYS A 199 -8.75 3.06 15.72
C LYS A 199 -7.33 3.27 16.23
N SER A 200 -6.70 2.24 16.79
CA SER A 200 -5.34 2.35 17.31
C SER A 200 -4.28 2.58 16.23
N ASN A 201 -4.56 2.15 15.00
CA ASN A 201 -3.61 2.20 13.87
C ASN A 201 -3.85 3.36 12.89
N PHE A 202 -4.96 4.09 13.03
CA PHE A 202 -5.25 5.29 12.25
C PHE A 202 -5.26 6.51 13.16
N PRO A 203 -4.12 7.16 13.38
CA PRO A 203 -4.04 8.33 14.25
C PRO A 203 -4.73 9.55 13.64
N THR A 204 -4.70 9.67 12.31
CA THR A 204 -5.34 10.77 11.59
C THR A 204 -6.76 10.38 11.18
N ARG A 205 -7.73 11.19 11.59
CA ARG A 205 -9.15 10.94 11.36
C ARG A 205 -9.87 12.24 11.02
N ILE A 206 -10.79 12.16 10.09
CA ILE A 206 -11.67 13.24 9.66
C ILE A 206 -13.12 12.76 9.70
#